data_f26c011ed2a6b2efd6eadcf68624dfb9
#
_entry.id   f26c011ed2a6b2efd6eadcf68624dfb9
#
_cell.length_a   1.000
_cell.length_b   1.000
_cell.length_c   1.000
_cell.angle_alpha   90.00
_cell.angle_beta   90.00
_cell.angle_gamma   90.00
#
_symmetry.space_group_name_H-M   'P 1'
#
loop_
_entity.id
_entity.type
_entity.pdbx_description
1 polymer ?
#
loop_
_entity_poly.entity_id
_entity_poly.type
_entity_poly.pdbx_seq_one_letter_code
_entity_poly.pdbx_strand_id
1 'polypeptide(L)'
;DQRGRLGDYEGDTVYGSVGKGYLITGVDRQSRLTVAAIARDKTIESTNAAFIAAFRKAKLVPPITLTLDNGTEFLGFKDLEQALGTKVYFADAHAPWQRGSNENINGLIRFFFPRGTDFTKVTDEQLDAVLELINNRPRKCLGYLSPNEFINKVLHLA
;
A
#
# COMPACT_ATOMS: atom_id res chain seq x y z
N ASP A 1 18.71 5.62 -5.28
CA ASP A 1 17.31 5.29 -5.21
C ASP A 1 16.69 5.23 -6.61
N GLN A 2 16.10 4.10 -6.95
CA GLN A 2 15.59 3.84 -8.28
C GLN A 2 14.11 4.23 -8.42
N ARG A 3 13.73 5.38 -7.91
CA ARG A 3 12.34 5.85 -7.96
C ARG A 3 12.01 6.52 -9.28
N GLY A 4 12.31 5.83 -10.40
CA GLY A 4 12.22 6.42 -11.72
C GLY A 4 10.93 6.22 -12.49
N ARG A 5 9.98 5.39 -11.99
CA ARG A 5 8.72 5.13 -12.72
C ARG A 5 7.55 4.88 -11.77
N LEU A 6 6.34 5.08 -12.28
CA LEU A 6 5.12 4.70 -11.59
C LEU A 6 4.90 3.20 -11.69
N GLY A 7 4.34 2.62 -10.64
CA GLY A 7 3.95 1.21 -10.63
C GLY A 7 4.87 0.29 -9.84
N ASP A 8 5.95 0.80 -9.25
CA ASP A 8 6.80 0.02 -8.35
C ASP A 8 6.34 0.26 -6.91
N TYR A 9 5.59 -0.71 -6.36
CA TYR A 9 4.96 -0.58 -5.05
C TYR A 9 5.73 -1.30 -3.96
N GLU A 10 5.66 -0.76 -2.76
CA GLU A 10 6.06 -1.44 -1.52
C GLU A 10 4.80 -1.82 -0.78
N GLY A 11 4.65 -3.11 -0.47
CA GLY A 11 3.52 -3.62 0.28
C GLY A 11 3.86 -3.84 1.75
N ASP A 12 2.88 -3.65 2.61
CA ASP A 12 3.07 -3.84 4.04
C ASP A 12 1.74 -4.21 4.71
N THR A 13 1.83 -4.56 5.98
CA THR A 13 0.67 -4.83 6.82
C THR A 13 0.68 -3.89 8.02
N VAL A 14 -0.50 -3.47 8.43
CA VAL A 14 -0.66 -2.62 9.62
C VAL A 14 -1.64 -3.34 10.55
N TYR A 15 -1.14 -3.78 11.69
CA TYR A 15 -1.93 -4.53 12.66
C TYR A 15 -2.64 -3.60 13.64
N GLY A 16 -3.87 -3.95 13.99
CA GLY A 16 -4.62 -3.32 15.06
C GLY A 16 -4.68 -4.23 16.28
N SER A 17 -5.87 -4.43 16.82
CA SER A 17 -6.10 -5.40 17.91
C SER A 17 -5.89 -6.82 17.40
N VAL A 18 -5.34 -7.67 18.28
CA VAL A 18 -5.11 -9.08 17.94
C VAL A 18 -6.43 -9.75 17.57
N GLY A 19 -6.43 -10.48 16.45
CA GLY A 19 -7.60 -11.22 15.98
C GLY A 19 -8.71 -10.34 15.41
N LYS A 20 -8.46 -9.05 15.19
CA LYS A 20 -9.47 -8.09 14.71
C LYS A 20 -9.13 -7.54 13.31
N GLY A 21 -8.56 -8.40 12.47
CA GLY A 21 -8.19 -8.01 11.12
C GLY A 21 -6.94 -7.15 11.08
N TYR A 22 -6.53 -6.81 9.89
CA TYR A 22 -5.38 -5.94 9.67
C TYR A 22 -5.51 -5.23 8.32
N LEU A 23 -4.69 -4.22 8.14
CA LEU A 23 -4.69 -3.44 6.93
C LEU A 23 -3.54 -3.87 6.03
N ILE A 24 -3.84 -4.15 4.76
CA ILE A 24 -2.84 -4.31 3.72
C ILE A 24 -2.65 -2.96 3.07
N THR A 25 -1.41 -2.56 2.85
CA THR A 25 -1.09 -1.30 2.18
C THR A 25 -0.16 -1.53 1.01
N GLY A 26 -0.26 -0.67 0.01
CA GLY A 26 0.68 -0.57 -1.08
C GLY A 26 1.01 0.89 -1.31
N VAL A 27 2.30 1.21 -1.44
CA VAL A 27 2.76 2.58 -1.67
C VAL A 27 3.63 2.61 -2.91
N ASP A 28 3.23 3.41 -3.91
CA ASP A 28 4.04 3.62 -5.10
C ASP A 28 5.30 4.42 -4.75
N ARG A 29 6.44 3.91 -5.15
CA ARG A 29 7.73 4.51 -4.78
C ARG A 29 7.93 5.90 -5.35
N GLN A 30 7.44 6.16 -6.54
CA GLN A 30 7.63 7.45 -7.19
C GLN A 30 6.63 8.49 -6.68
N SER A 31 5.34 8.18 -6.77
CA SER A 31 4.27 9.14 -6.48
C SER A 31 3.85 9.17 -5.03
N ARG A 32 4.24 8.18 -4.24
CA ARG A 32 3.74 7.95 -2.87
C ARG A 32 2.25 7.64 -2.82
N LEU A 33 1.63 7.36 -3.96
CA LEU A 33 0.23 6.93 -3.97
C LEU A 33 0.07 5.73 -3.05
N THR A 34 -0.90 5.81 -2.16
CA THR A 34 -1.18 4.77 -1.20
C THR A 34 -2.51 4.12 -1.52
N VAL A 35 -2.50 2.80 -1.62
CA VAL A 35 -3.71 1.99 -1.70
C VAL A 35 -3.76 1.08 -0.48
N ALA A 36 -4.95 0.68 -0.06
CA ALA A 36 -5.10 -0.17 1.10
C ALA A 36 -6.42 -0.92 1.05
N ALA A 37 -6.47 -2.03 1.75
CA ALA A 37 -7.69 -2.79 1.97
C ALA A 37 -7.58 -3.57 3.28
N ILE A 38 -8.71 -3.96 3.82
CA ILE A 38 -8.77 -4.68 5.09
C ILE A 38 -8.74 -6.18 4.80
N ALA A 39 -7.84 -6.90 5.47
CA ALA A 39 -7.81 -8.35 5.50
C ALA A 39 -8.45 -8.83 6.82
N ARG A 40 -9.34 -9.80 6.73
CA ARG A 40 -10.07 -10.30 7.89
C ARG A 40 -9.20 -11.11 8.84
N ASP A 41 -8.27 -11.86 8.27
CA ASP A 41 -7.39 -12.75 9.02
C ASP A 41 -6.08 -12.92 8.26
N LYS A 42 -5.17 -13.71 8.81
CA LYS A 42 -3.82 -13.90 8.26
C LYS A 42 -3.74 -15.04 7.24
N THR A 43 -4.87 -15.54 6.76
CA THR A 43 -4.83 -16.58 5.73
C THR A 43 -4.28 -16.01 4.41
N ILE A 44 -3.71 -16.89 3.60
CA ILE A 44 -3.19 -16.52 2.28
C ILE A 44 -4.33 -15.94 1.44
N GLU A 45 -5.51 -16.56 1.50
CA GLU A 45 -6.68 -16.13 0.73
C GLU A 45 -7.12 -14.71 1.12
N SER A 46 -7.21 -14.42 2.41
CA SER A 46 -7.61 -13.09 2.88
C SER A 46 -6.59 -12.04 2.53
N THR A 47 -5.30 -12.34 2.66
CA THR A 47 -4.22 -11.43 2.32
C THR A 47 -4.23 -11.12 0.82
N ASN A 48 -4.32 -12.12 -0.02
CA ASN A 48 -4.34 -11.93 -1.47
C ASN A 48 -5.59 -11.17 -1.91
N ALA A 49 -6.75 -11.50 -1.35
CA ALA A 49 -7.99 -10.78 -1.64
C ALA A 49 -7.88 -9.28 -1.29
N ALA A 50 -7.23 -8.98 -0.17
CA ALA A 50 -7.03 -7.60 0.27
C ALA A 50 -6.07 -6.84 -0.69
N PHE A 51 -4.97 -7.47 -1.12
CA PHE A 51 -4.08 -6.84 -2.12
C PHE A 51 -4.82 -6.59 -3.43
N ILE A 52 -5.58 -7.55 -3.91
CA ILE A 52 -6.35 -7.39 -5.14
C ILE A 52 -7.34 -6.23 -5.01
N ALA A 53 -8.07 -6.17 -3.89
CA ALA A 53 -9.03 -5.10 -3.63
C ALA A 53 -8.33 -3.72 -3.55
N ALA A 54 -7.17 -3.67 -2.88
CA ALA A 54 -6.41 -2.44 -2.76
C ALA A 54 -5.97 -1.92 -4.14
N PHE A 55 -5.41 -2.78 -4.98
CA PHE A 55 -4.89 -2.36 -6.28
C PHE A 55 -5.98 -2.06 -7.30
N ARG A 56 -7.20 -2.52 -7.11
CA ARG A 56 -8.34 -2.07 -7.93
C ARG A 56 -8.60 -0.58 -7.79
N LYS A 57 -8.14 0.03 -6.71
CA LYS A 57 -8.26 1.47 -6.48
C LYS A 57 -7.20 2.28 -7.23
N ALA A 58 -6.17 1.63 -7.76
CA ALA A 58 -5.02 2.28 -8.41
C ALA A 58 -5.12 2.18 -9.94
N LYS A 59 -6.22 2.61 -10.52
CA LYS A 59 -6.49 2.45 -11.97
C LYS A 59 -5.47 3.18 -12.85
N LEU A 60 -4.99 4.33 -12.40
CA LEU A 60 -4.01 5.12 -13.17
C LEU A 60 -2.58 4.64 -12.98
N VAL A 61 -2.30 3.89 -11.93
CA VAL A 61 -0.96 3.43 -11.60
C VAL A 61 -1.03 1.94 -11.24
N PRO A 62 -1.26 1.07 -12.24
CA PRO A 62 -1.31 -0.36 -11.96
C PRO A 62 0.04 -0.88 -11.48
N PRO A 63 0.06 -1.90 -10.62
CA PRO A 63 1.32 -2.41 -10.07
C PRO A 63 2.12 -3.17 -11.11
N ILE A 64 3.33 -2.69 -11.39
CA ILE A 64 4.30 -3.39 -12.24
C ILE A 64 5.11 -4.34 -11.36
N THR A 65 5.58 -3.85 -10.22
CA THR A 65 6.25 -4.66 -9.21
C THR A 65 5.65 -4.41 -7.84
N LEU A 66 5.78 -5.40 -6.97
CA LEU A 66 5.35 -5.31 -5.59
C LEU A 66 6.45 -5.92 -4.72
N THR A 67 7.05 -5.11 -3.86
CA THR A 67 8.07 -5.54 -2.93
C THR A 67 7.46 -5.76 -1.55
N LEU A 68 7.63 -6.96 -1.01
CA LEU A 68 7.09 -7.37 0.29
C LEU A 68 8.23 -7.74 1.24
N ASP A 69 7.92 -7.88 2.52
CA ASP A 69 8.84 -8.53 3.44
C ASP A 69 8.63 -10.05 3.40
N ASN A 70 9.40 -10.81 4.19
CA ASN A 70 9.33 -12.27 4.21
C ASN A 70 8.29 -12.81 5.21
N GLY A 71 7.20 -12.08 5.43
CA GLY A 71 6.13 -12.54 6.30
C GLY A 71 5.43 -13.78 5.76
N THR A 72 4.95 -14.64 6.66
CA THR A 72 4.28 -15.90 6.28
C THR A 72 2.97 -15.66 5.53
N GLU A 73 2.31 -14.54 5.76
CA GLU A 73 1.07 -14.16 5.08
C GLU A 73 1.25 -13.93 3.58
N PHE A 74 2.50 -13.82 3.12
CA PHE A 74 2.80 -13.60 1.70
C PHE A 74 3.21 -14.88 0.96
N LEU A 75 3.01 -16.06 1.55
CA LEU A 75 3.36 -17.34 0.90
C LEU A 75 2.60 -17.58 -0.39
N GLY A 76 1.43 -16.96 -0.57
CA GLY A 76 0.63 -17.06 -1.79
C GLY A 76 1.03 -16.08 -2.89
N PHE A 77 2.29 -15.60 -2.91
CA PHE A 77 2.70 -14.53 -3.82
C PHE A 77 2.57 -14.89 -5.30
N LYS A 78 2.70 -16.16 -5.67
CA LYS A 78 2.55 -16.56 -7.08
C LYS A 78 1.14 -16.37 -7.59
N ASP A 79 0.16 -16.69 -6.75
CA ASP A 79 -1.25 -16.43 -7.09
C ASP A 79 -1.52 -14.95 -7.20
N LEU A 80 -0.90 -14.17 -6.33
CA LEU A 80 -1.01 -12.73 -6.34
C LEU A 80 -0.38 -12.12 -7.61
N GLU A 81 0.80 -12.63 -8.02
CA GLU A 81 1.44 -12.21 -9.26
C GLU A 81 0.51 -12.43 -10.46
N GLN A 82 -0.10 -13.61 -10.52
CA GLN A 82 -1.00 -13.96 -11.61
C GLN A 82 -2.25 -13.09 -11.62
N ALA A 83 -2.85 -12.88 -10.45
CA ALA A 83 -4.08 -12.11 -10.33
C ALA A 83 -3.89 -10.63 -10.68
N LEU A 84 -2.75 -10.06 -10.32
CA LEU A 84 -2.46 -8.64 -10.52
C LEU A 84 -1.65 -8.34 -11.78
N GLY A 85 -1.08 -9.35 -12.42
CA GLY A 85 -0.16 -9.13 -13.55
C GLY A 85 1.10 -8.38 -13.12
N THR A 86 1.58 -8.65 -11.90
CA THR A 86 2.73 -7.95 -11.30
C THR A 86 3.84 -8.95 -10.97
N LYS A 87 5.04 -8.44 -10.78
CA LYS A 87 6.17 -9.25 -10.29
C LYS A 87 6.38 -8.94 -8.82
N VAL A 88 6.38 -9.99 -7.98
CA VAL A 88 6.59 -9.84 -6.54
C VAL A 88 8.06 -10.08 -6.21
N TYR A 89 8.62 -9.20 -5.40
CA TYR A 89 9.96 -9.30 -4.85
C TYR A 89 9.87 -9.25 -3.33
N PHE A 90 10.84 -9.86 -2.67
CA PHE A 90 10.95 -9.80 -1.21
C PHE A 90 12.13 -8.92 -0.83
N ALA A 91 11.90 -7.98 0.09
CA ALA A 91 12.96 -7.09 0.57
C ALA A 91 13.97 -7.88 1.40
N ASP A 92 15.25 -7.59 1.21
CA ASP A 92 16.32 -8.14 2.02
C ASP A 92 16.18 -7.61 3.45
N ALA A 93 16.15 -8.49 4.43
CA ALA A 93 16.08 -8.14 5.84
C ALA A 93 17.24 -7.27 6.31
N HIS A 94 18.40 -7.34 5.61
CA HIS A 94 19.58 -6.55 5.90
C HIS A 94 19.66 -5.25 5.08
N ALA A 95 18.63 -4.91 4.35
CA ALA A 95 18.60 -3.73 3.51
C ALA A 95 17.29 -2.95 3.72
N PRO A 96 17.07 -2.41 4.94
CA PRO A 96 15.80 -1.72 5.26
C PRO A 96 15.53 -0.49 4.40
N TRP A 97 16.57 0.12 3.80
CA TRP A 97 16.39 1.23 2.88
C TRP A 97 15.60 0.86 1.61
N GLN A 98 15.48 -0.42 1.30
CA GLN A 98 14.68 -0.87 0.17
C GLN A 98 13.18 -0.62 0.37
N ARG A 99 12.74 -0.34 1.61
CA ARG A 99 11.35 -0.15 1.97
C ARG A 99 11.11 1.18 2.71
N GLY A 100 11.92 2.19 2.43
CA GLY A 100 11.85 3.48 3.13
C GLY A 100 10.51 4.21 2.95
N SER A 101 9.78 3.97 1.86
CA SER A 101 8.50 4.62 1.61
C SER A 101 7.42 4.23 2.62
N ASN A 102 7.43 2.98 3.09
CA ASN A 102 6.42 2.47 4.01
C ASN A 102 6.51 3.09 5.41
N GLU A 103 7.69 3.46 5.87
CA GLU A 103 7.86 4.03 7.20
C GLU A 103 7.06 5.32 7.35
N ASN A 104 7.13 6.21 6.38
CA ASN A 104 6.42 7.48 6.40
C ASN A 104 4.90 7.28 6.31
N ILE A 105 4.48 6.37 5.45
CA ILE A 105 3.04 6.08 5.26
C ILE A 105 2.45 5.43 6.50
N ASN A 106 3.19 4.52 7.14
CA ASN A 106 2.71 3.89 8.36
C ASN A 106 2.45 4.91 9.46
N GLY A 107 3.27 5.95 9.56
CA GLY A 107 3.02 7.05 10.48
C GLY A 107 1.71 7.78 10.21
N LEU A 108 1.42 8.07 8.95
CA LEU A 108 0.16 8.69 8.54
C LEU A 108 -1.04 7.78 8.82
N ILE A 109 -0.91 6.51 8.49
CA ILE A 109 -1.98 5.53 8.72
C ILE A 109 -2.26 5.40 10.22
N ARG A 110 -1.22 5.35 11.05
CA ARG A 110 -1.37 5.26 12.51
C ARG A 110 -2.04 6.48 13.13
N PHE A 111 -1.98 7.62 12.47
CA PHE A 111 -2.75 8.78 12.91
C PHE A 111 -4.26 8.51 12.83
N PHE A 112 -4.72 7.88 11.76
CA PHE A 112 -6.13 7.57 11.56
C PHE A 112 -6.54 6.24 12.21
N PHE A 113 -5.65 5.27 12.24
CA PHE A 113 -5.88 3.92 12.76
C PHE A 113 -4.78 3.59 13.77
N PRO A 114 -4.90 4.11 15.00
CA PRO A 114 -3.89 3.86 16.03
C PRO A 114 -3.82 2.39 16.44
N ARG A 115 -2.79 2.05 17.19
CA ARG A 115 -2.65 0.70 17.75
C ARG A 115 -3.90 0.36 18.56
N GLY A 116 -4.37 -0.86 18.45
CA GLY A 116 -5.60 -1.30 19.08
C GLY A 116 -6.86 -1.09 18.23
N THR A 117 -6.73 -0.56 17.02
CA THR A 117 -7.87 -0.43 16.12
C THR A 117 -8.47 -1.80 15.79
N ASP A 118 -9.79 -1.89 15.83
CA ASP A 118 -10.51 -3.07 15.37
C ASP A 118 -10.87 -2.88 13.90
N PHE A 119 -10.05 -3.47 13.01
CA PHE A 119 -10.27 -3.32 11.58
C PHE A 119 -11.53 -4.02 11.07
N THR A 120 -12.10 -4.93 11.84
CA THR A 120 -13.38 -5.56 11.46
C THR A 120 -14.54 -4.56 11.52
N LYS A 121 -14.36 -3.45 12.23
CA LYS A 121 -15.38 -2.39 12.35
C LYS A 121 -15.13 -1.20 11.44
N VAL A 122 -14.02 -1.19 10.72
CA VAL A 122 -13.73 -0.12 9.76
C VAL A 122 -14.43 -0.44 8.44
N THR A 123 -15.24 0.48 7.95
CA THR A 123 -15.95 0.30 6.68
C THR A 123 -15.06 0.68 5.50
N ASP A 124 -15.41 0.18 4.32
CA ASP A 124 -14.69 0.54 3.09
C ASP A 124 -14.76 2.05 2.84
N GLU A 125 -15.90 2.67 3.13
CA GLU A 125 -16.08 4.11 2.98
C GLU A 125 -15.18 4.90 3.91
N GLN A 126 -15.02 4.45 5.15
CA GLN A 126 -14.11 5.09 6.11
C GLN A 126 -12.65 4.97 5.64
N LEU A 127 -12.27 3.80 5.15
CA LEU A 127 -10.93 3.59 4.64
C LEU A 127 -10.67 4.44 3.40
N ASP A 128 -11.61 4.49 2.46
CA ASP A 128 -11.48 5.29 1.25
C ASP A 128 -11.36 6.78 1.57
N ALA A 129 -12.09 7.27 2.57
CA ALA A 129 -11.97 8.66 3.01
C ALA A 129 -10.56 8.95 3.56
N VAL A 130 -10.00 8.03 4.33
CA VAL A 130 -8.63 8.17 4.85
C VAL A 130 -7.61 8.16 3.72
N LEU A 131 -7.75 7.25 2.76
CA LEU A 131 -6.85 7.17 1.61
C LEU A 131 -6.92 8.45 0.76
N GLU A 132 -8.09 9.02 0.60
CA GLU A 132 -8.24 10.28 -0.12
C GLU A 132 -7.49 11.41 0.58
N LEU A 133 -7.59 11.50 1.91
CA LEU A 133 -6.83 12.48 2.69
C LEU A 133 -5.32 12.28 2.53
N ILE A 134 -4.84 11.04 2.59
CA ILE A 134 -3.42 10.72 2.43
C ILE A 134 -2.94 11.07 1.03
N ASN A 135 -3.69 10.72 0.00
CA ASN A 135 -3.29 10.90 -1.39
C ASN A 135 -3.46 12.34 -1.89
N ASN A 136 -4.16 13.18 -1.16
CA ASN A 136 -4.28 14.60 -1.45
C ASN A 136 -3.42 15.47 -0.53
N ARG A 137 -2.62 14.87 0.34
CA ARG A 137 -1.74 15.60 1.25
C ARG A 137 -0.44 16.00 0.53
N PRO A 138 -0.05 17.28 0.54
CA PRO A 138 1.24 17.69 -0.04
C PRO A 138 2.41 16.97 0.63
N ARG A 139 3.37 16.57 -0.18
CA ARG A 139 4.57 15.85 0.27
C ARG A 139 5.81 16.63 -0.09
N LYS A 140 6.69 16.81 0.88
CA LYS A 140 7.96 17.52 0.65
C LYS A 140 8.78 16.85 -0.44
N CYS A 141 8.84 15.52 -0.45
CA CYS A 141 9.60 14.75 -1.43
C CYS A 141 9.06 14.87 -2.86
N LEU A 142 7.84 15.40 -3.03
CA LEU A 142 7.22 15.62 -4.34
C LEU A 142 7.16 17.12 -4.69
N GLY A 143 8.02 17.95 -4.09
CA GLY A 143 7.98 19.38 -4.28
C GLY A 143 6.68 20.00 -3.76
N TYR A 144 6.13 19.44 -2.70
CA TYR A 144 4.86 19.83 -2.07
C TYR A 144 3.61 19.53 -2.91
N LEU A 145 3.73 18.76 -3.97
CA LEU A 145 2.58 18.18 -4.62
C LEU A 145 2.04 17.02 -3.78
N SER A 146 0.73 16.80 -3.87
CA SER A 146 0.17 15.55 -3.33
C SER A 146 0.47 14.41 -4.29
N PRO A 147 0.36 13.14 -3.83
CA PRO A 147 0.46 12.00 -4.73
C PRO A 147 -0.46 12.11 -5.96
N ASN A 148 -1.73 12.50 -5.77
CA ASN A 148 -2.66 12.65 -6.88
C ASN A 148 -2.23 13.74 -7.86
N GLU A 149 -1.78 14.89 -7.36
CA GLU A 149 -1.27 15.97 -8.20
C GLU A 149 -0.04 15.54 -8.98
N PHE A 150 0.89 14.83 -8.33
CA PHE A 150 2.08 14.31 -8.96
C PHE A 150 1.75 13.36 -10.11
N ILE A 151 0.82 12.43 -9.90
CA ILE A 151 0.40 11.48 -10.92
C ILE A 151 -0.23 12.21 -12.10
N ASN A 152 -1.11 13.16 -11.84
CA ASN A 152 -1.74 13.96 -12.91
C ASN A 152 -0.69 14.69 -13.74
N LYS A 153 0.34 15.23 -13.11
CA LYS A 153 1.43 15.92 -13.79
C LYS A 153 2.23 14.97 -14.66
N VAL A 154 2.63 13.81 -14.10
CA VAL A 154 3.45 12.83 -14.82
C VAL A 154 2.69 12.23 -16.01
N LEU A 155 1.40 11.98 -15.86
CA LEU A 155 0.57 11.39 -16.92
C LEU A 155 -0.04 12.45 -17.83
N HIS A 156 0.28 13.73 -17.63
CA HIS A 156 -0.26 14.86 -18.41
C HIS A 156 -1.79 14.95 -18.39
N LEU A 157 -2.37 14.65 -17.23
CA LEU A 157 -3.80 14.78 -17.02
C LEU A 157 -4.15 16.19 -16.57
N ALA A 158 -5.34 16.65 -16.98
CA ALA A 158 -5.82 17.98 -16.64
C ALA A 158 -6.18 18.15 -15.16
#